data_205deb66093a0787952272beddfcf1bd
#
_entry.id   205deb66093a0787952272beddfcf1bd
#
_cell.length_a   1.000
_cell.length_b   1.000
_cell.length_c   1.000
_cell.angle_alpha   90.00
_cell.angle_beta   90.00
_cell.angle_gamma   90.00
#
_symmetry.space_group_name_H-M   'P 1'
#
loop_
_entity.id
_entity.type
_entity.pdbx_description
1 polymer ?
#
loop_
_entity_poly.entity_id
_entity_poly.type
_entity_poly.pdbx_seq_one_letter_code
_entity_poly.pdbx_strand_id
1 'polypeptide(L)'
;MRRLRRSDFAESRWGGPWLALPALLVGATGLRLVGVRYGLPFPLLNPDERNIVPRAWAMTHGSGADPGWFDYPTLVMYVLAPFQSWHDEPSYLTARIVVIALGAAGIAAAWWLVWKAYGMLAGFVAAATTAIATTHVAYSRMAVTDVPLTLGATVALALMVVGRIELAGIAVGLATSAKYPGVILLAPLVAAAWGKWRRFAIAGALALVAFAATSPYVILRFGDAAGDAARVQRSARDGWLGFENDNAAPIAFVERLWDGLGPVLVVAAIGLVLALVHRTRADLVLAVFCLVYFAQLMTIEAHFDRYVLPLIPALGALAGRLRSVAPVTILLLAVPLTWSVRDTRDLTKTDTRIAAHRWIVENVPKGARIAVDPSTPDLTGYRVVHLLLPRPGEPFDPNRDVDRLRGEGIRFLVLTGAVEDRVLAAREHYPRETDFVQEARRGGDRVYRVLPDGRFGGPWVEVLRL
;
A
#
# COMPACT_ATOMS: atom_id res chain seq x y z
N MET A 1 -12.92 -0.92 -39.62
CA MET A 1 -12.04 -2.09 -39.38
C MET A 1 -10.87 -2.03 -40.35
N ARG A 2 -9.73 -1.46 -39.95
CA ARG A 2 -8.47 -1.56 -40.71
C ARG A 2 -7.86 -2.93 -40.43
N ARG A 3 -7.70 -3.77 -41.45
CA ARG A 3 -6.98 -5.04 -41.38
C ARG A 3 -5.55 -4.75 -40.95
N LEU A 4 -5.12 -5.33 -39.86
CA LEU A 4 -3.72 -5.34 -39.43
C LEU A 4 -2.90 -5.96 -40.60
N ARG A 5 -1.93 -5.21 -41.12
CA ARG A 5 -1.03 -5.72 -42.15
C ARG A 5 -0.17 -6.80 -41.54
N ARG A 6 -0.05 -7.95 -42.25
CA ARG A 6 0.86 -9.06 -41.88
C ARG A 6 2.35 -8.67 -41.82
N SER A 7 2.67 -7.45 -42.24
CA SER A 7 4.05 -6.91 -42.20
C SER A 7 4.57 -6.57 -40.83
N ASP A 8 3.71 -6.43 -39.80
CA ASP A 8 4.17 -6.08 -38.45
C ASP A 8 4.72 -7.27 -37.63
N PHE A 9 4.68 -8.49 -38.24
CA PHE A 9 5.18 -9.71 -37.61
C PHE A 9 6.56 -10.17 -38.11
N ALA A 10 7.13 -9.49 -39.13
CA ALA A 10 8.31 -10.00 -39.85
C ALA A 10 9.65 -9.34 -39.49
N GLU A 11 9.68 -8.33 -38.58
CA GLU A 11 10.90 -7.60 -38.29
C GLU A 11 11.35 -7.77 -36.81
N SER A 12 11.69 -8.98 -36.37
CA SER A 12 12.64 -9.12 -35.27
C SER A 12 13.40 -10.43 -35.33
N ARG A 13 14.60 -10.39 -35.92
CA ARG A 13 15.62 -11.46 -35.86
C ARG A 13 16.28 -11.60 -34.47
N TRP A 14 15.80 -10.88 -33.47
CA TRP A 14 16.21 -11.02 -32.06
C TRP A 14 14.98 -11.47 -31.27
N GLY A 15 15.12 -12.50 -30.45
CA GLY A 15 14.07 -13.12 -29.66
C GLY A 15 13.13 -12.06 -29.06
N GLY A 16 11.97 -11.95 -29.67
CA GLY A 16 11.17 -10.74 -29.66
C GLY A 16 10.69 -10.27 -28.28
N PRO A 17 9.97 -9.16 -28.23
CA PRO A 17 9.41 -8.53 -27.01
C PRO A 17 8.60 -9.49 -26.11
N TRP A 18 8.29 -10.67 -26.60
CA TRP A 18 7.69 -11.79 -25.84
C TRP A 18 8.59 -12.35 -24.70
N LEU A 19 9.92 -12.25 -24.83
CA LEU A 19 10.86 -12.63 -23.77
C LEU A 19 11.14 -11.48 -22.79
N ALA A 20 10.94 -10.23 -23.22
CA ALA A 20 11.18 -9.06 -22.37
C ALA A 20 10.21 -8.96 -21.20
N LEU A 21 8.91 -9.22 -21.41
CA LEU A 21 7.92 -9.20 -20.33
C LEU A 21 8.15 -10.32 -19.28
N PRO A 22 8.34 -11.61 -19.66
CA PRO A 22 8.72 -12.64 -18.68
C PRO A 22 10.01 -12.32 -17.92
N ALA A 23 11.05 -11.82 -18.59
CA ALA A 23 12.29 -11.43 -17.92
C ALA A 23 12.06 -10.29 -16.92
N LEU A 24 11.26 -9.27 -17.30
CA LEU A 24 10.87 -8.19 -16.40
C LEU A 24 10.09 -8.73 -15.19
N LEU A 25 9.13 -9.63 -15.39
CA LEU A 25 8.35 -10.24 -14.32
C LEU A 25 9.23 -11.04 -13.36
N VAL A 26 10.18 -11.83 -13.87
CA VAL A 26 11.14 -12.58 -13.04
C VAL A 26 12.00 -11.63 -12.21
N GLY A 27 12.61 -10.61 -12.83
CA GLY A 27 13.43 -9.62 -12.12
C GLY A 27 12.62 -8.82 -11.09
N ALA A 28 11.40 -8.38 -11.45
CA ALA A 28 10.51 -7.65 -10.56
C ALA A 28 10.04 -8.50 -9.38
N THR A 29 9.76 -9.79 -9.60
CA THR A 29 9.40 -10.74 -8.52
C THR A 29 10.60 -10.99 -7.62
N GLY A 30 11.80 -11.20 -8.19
CA GLY A 30 13.04 -11.34 -7.44
C GLY A 30 13.30 -10.14 -6.53
N LEU A 31 13.14 -8.91 -7.04
CA LEU A 31 13.28 -7.67 -6.26
C LEU A 31 12.31 -7.62 -5.07
N ARG A 32 11.07 -8.14 -5.22
CA ARG A 32 10.05 -8.18 -4.17
C ARG A 32 10.27 -9.30 -3.14
N LEU A 33 10.91 -10.38 -3.53
CA LEU A 33 11.23 -11.50 -2.61
C LEU A 33 12.38 -11.15 -1.67
N VAL A 34 13.31 -10.28 -2.08
CA VAL A 34 14.36 -9.80 -1.18
C VAL A 34 13.74 -8.99 -0.06
N GLY A 35 14.05 -9.34 1.19
CA GLY A 35 13.52 -8.67 2.38
C GLY A 35 12.07 -9.04 2.76
N VAL A 36 11.41 -10.00 2.06
CA VAL A 36 10.04 -10.43 2.37
C VAL A 36 9.88 -10.94 3.81
N ARG A 37 10.96 -11.45 4.42
CA ARG A 37 10.99 -11.93 5.82
C ARG A 37 11.29 -10.83 6.84
N TYR A 38 11.48 -9.58 6.41
CA TYR A 38 11.82 -8.50 7.32
C TYR A 38 10.77 -8.35 8.42
N GLY A 39 11.24 -8.24 9.67
CA GLY A 39 10.40 -8.09 10.85
C GLY A 39 9.73 -9.36 11.37
N LEU A 40 9.73 -10.48 10.62
CA LEU A 40 9.09 -11.71 11.07
C LEU A 40 9.80 -12.33 12.29
N PRO A 41 9.03 -12.97 13.20
CA PRO A 41 7.61 -13.37 13.07
C PRO A 41 6.60 -12.23 13.27
N PHE A 42 7.03 -11.05 13.70
CA PHE A 42 6.15 -9.90 13.92
C PHE A 42 5.90 -9.13 12.60
N PRO A 43 4.68 -8.65 12.32
CA PRO A 43 4.36 -7.90 11.10
C PRO A 43 4.82 -6.44 11.22
N LEU A 44 6.15 -6.20 11.18
CA LEU A 44 6.76 -4.90 11.41
C LEU A 44 6.83 -4.00 10.16
N LEU A 45 6.49 -4.52 8.97
CA LEU A 45 6.47 -3.73 7.75
C LEU A 45 5.25 -2.81 7.66
N ASN A 46 4.07 -3.33 8.04
CA ASN A 46 2.84 -2.55 7.99
C ASN A 46 1.86 -3.03 9.08
N PRO A 47 1.27 -2.11 9.86
CA PRO A 47 0.33 -2.48 10.93
C PRO A 47 -0.96 -3.14 10.40
N ASP A 48 -1.36 -2.90 9.16
CA ASP A 48 -2.57 -3.52 8.57
C ASP A 48 -2.43 -5.04 8.47
N GLU A 49 -1.21 -5.58 8.36
CA GLU A 49 -0.97 -7.02 8.34
C GLU A 49 -1.52 -7.70 9.62
N ARG A 50 -1.42 -7.04 10.79
CA ARG A 50 -1.96 -7.53 12.07
C ARG A 50 -3.48 -7.68 12.06
N ASN A 51 -4.16 -6.94 11.21
CA ASN A 51 -5.60 -6.99 11.09
C ASN A 51 -6.07 -7.97 10.00
N ILE A 52 -5.40 -7.99 8.86
CA ILE A 52 -5.80 -8.75 7.68
C ILE A 52 -5.45 -10.23 7.81
N VAL A 53 -4.19 -10.55 8.15
CA VAL A 53 -3.68 -11.93 8.10
C VAL A 53 -4.31 -12.84 9.15
N PRO A 54 -4.43 -12.43 10.45
CA PRO A 54 -5.11 -13.26 11.44
C PRO A 54 -6.59 -13.52 11.11
N ARG A 55 -7.29 -12.54 10.53
CA ARG A 55 -8.69 -12.74 10.12
C ARG A 55 -8.81 -13.71 8.95
N ALA A 56 -7.92 -13.61 7.96
CA ALA A 56 -7.87 -14.56 6.87
C ALA A 56 -7.59 -16.00 7.36
N TRP A 57 -6.70 -16.14 8.34
CA TRP A 57 -6.40 -17.42 8.98
C TRP A 57 -7.62 -17.96 9.76
N ALA A 58 -8.25 -17.11 10.58
CA ALA A 58 -9.40 -17.50 11.40
C ALA A 58 -10.59 -17.99 10.56
N MET A 59 -10.78 -17.45 9.35
CA MET A 59 -11.84 -17.89 8.43
C MET A 59 -11.75 -19.37 8.06
N THR A 60 -10.56 -19.95 8.04
CA THR A 60 -10.33 -21.38 7.75
C THR A 60 -10.15 -22.22 9.01
N HIS A 61 -10.17 -21.59 10.19
CA HIS A 61 -9.98 -22.25 11.50
C HIS A 61 -11.19 -22.07 12.43
N GLY A 62 -12.41 -22.10 11.86
CA GLY A 62 -13.66 -22.20 12.61
C GLY A 62 -14.38 -20.89 12.90
N SER A 63 -13.83 -19.72 12.58
CA SER A 63 -14.51 -18.43 12.80
C SER A 63 -15.55 -18.07 11.72
N GLY A 64 -15.66 -18.87 10.65
CA GLY A 64 -16.53 -18.58 9.52
C GLY A 64 -16.01 -17.43 8.63
N ALA A 65 -16.80 -17.05 7.64
CA ALA A 65 -16.39 -16.09 6.61
C ALA A 65 -16.63 -14.62 6.98
N ASP A 66 -17.27 -14.34 8.13
CA ASP A 66 -17.48 -12.97 8.62
C ASP A 66 -16.19 -12.45 9.29
N PRO A 67 -15.56 -11.37 8.76
CA PRO A 67 -14.35 -10.83 9.36
C PRO A 67 -14.59 -10.08 10.68
N GLY A 68 -15.84 -9.68 10.98
CA GLY A 68 -16.18 -8.84 12.13
C GLY A 68 -15.48 -7.48 12.15
N TRP A 69 -14.94 -7.02 11.00
CA TRP A 69 -14.15 -5.80 10.86
C TRP A 69 -14.18 -5.32 9.41
N PHE A 70 -14.53 -4.06 9.21
CA PHE A 70 -14.85 -3.50 7.89
C PHE A 70 -14.07 -2.21 7.56
N ASP A 71 -12.93 -1.97 8.18
CA ASP A 71 -12.01 -0.90 7.74
C ASP A 71 -11.63 -1.07 6.27
N TYR A 72 -11.60 -2.33 5.81
CA TYR A 72 -11.50 -2.74 4.41
C TYR A 72 -12.59 -3.75 4.05
N PRO A 73 -13.04 -3.81 2.77
CA PRO A 73 -13.88 -4.89 2.29
C PRO A 73 -13.16 -6.25 2.35
N THR A 74 -13.88 -7.35 2.17
CA THR A 74 -13.41 -8.69 2.56
C THR A 74 -12.59 -9.43 1.50
N LEU A 75 -12.57 -9.00 0.23
CA LEU A 75 -11.95 -9.75 -0.86
C LEU A 75 -10.50 -10.18 -0.56
N VAL A 76 -9.68 -9.27 -0.01
CA VAL A 76 -8.26 -9.57 0.25
C VAL A 76 -8.12 -10.67 1.30
N MET A 77 -8.93 -10.63 2.36
CA MET A 77 -8.95 -11.69 3.37
C MET A 77 -9.40 -13.02 2.77
N TYR A 78 -10.42 -13.03 1.89
CA TYR A 78 -10.88 -14.24 1.20
C TYR A 78 -9.82 -14.80 0.21
N VAL A 79 -9.07 -13.93 -0.47
CA VAL A 79 -7.96 -14.37 -1.33
C VAL A 79 -6.84 -15.01 -0.51
N LEU A 80 -6.55 -14.47 0.69
CA LEU A 80 -5.50 -15.01 1.56
C LEU A 80 -5.93 -16.28 2.31
N ALA A 81 -7.20 -16.41 2.68
CA ALA A 81 -7.70 -17.49 3.53
C ALA A 81 -7.33 -18.90 3.03
N PRO A 82 -7.49 -19.29 1.76
CA PRO A 82 -7.08 -20.61 1.29
C PRO A 82 -5.60 -20.91 1.54
N PHE A 83 -4.76 -19.88 1.46
CA PHE A 83 -3.31 -20.01 1.69
C PHE A 83 -2.93 -20.00 3.17
N GLN A 84 -3.86 -19.74 4.07
CA GLN A 84 -3.68 -19.84 5.52
C GLN A 84 -4.13 -21.18 6.09
N SER A 85 -4.92 -21.98 5.35
CA SER A 85 -5.60 -23.17 5.84
C SER A 85 -4.70 -24.30 6.34
N TRP A 86 -3.44 -24.34 5.90
CA TRP A 86 -2.45 -25.37 6.31
C TRP A 86 -1.45 -24.88 7.36
N HIS A 87 -1.66 -23.68 7.92
CA HIS A 87 -0.81 -23.13 8.97
C HIS A 87 -1.52 -23.20 10.32
N ASP A 88 -0.84 -23.68 11.37
CA ASP A 88 -1.39 -23.71 12.73
C ASP A 88 -1.57 -22.31 13.34
N GLU A 89 -0.80 -21.33 12.84
CA GLU A 89 -0.84 -19.92 13.24
C GLU A 89 -0.87 -19.01 12.00
N PRO A 90 -1.32 -17.74 12.14
CA PRO A 90 -1.34 -16.79 11.03
C PRO A 90 0.04 -16.60 10.38
N SER A 91 0.19 -17.00 9.12
CA SER A 91 1.45 -16.90 8.37
C SER A 91 1.55 -15.61 7.58
N TYR A 92 2.26 -14.63 8.13
CA TYR A 92 2.55 -13.37 7.44
C TYR A 92 3.41 -13.57 6.19
N LEU A 93 4.36 -14.51 6.23
CA LEU A 93 5.19 -14.83 5.06
C LEU A 93 4.36 -15.31 3.88
N THR A 94 3.45 -16.26 4.11
CA THR A 94 2.56 -16.79 3.08
C THR A 94 1.67 -15.68 2.51
N ALA A 95 1.09 -14.84 3.36
CA ALA A 95 0.27 -13.71 2.92
C ALA A 95 1.07 -12.71 2.06
N ARG A 96 2.30 -12.37 2.44
CA ARG A 96 3.21 -11.52 1.67
C ARG A 96 3.54 -12.11 0.29
N ILE A 97 3.80 -13.43 0.21
CA ILE A 97 4.07 -14.12 -1.06
C ILE A 97 2.86 -14.03 -1.99
N VAL A 98 1.64 -14.21 -1.48
CA VAL A 98 0.41 -14.04 -2.27
C VAL A 98 0.31 -12.62 -2.82
N VAL A 99 0.57 -11.60 -2.00
CA VAL A 99 0.52 -10.19 -2.46
C VAL A 99 1.64 -9.89 -3.47
N ILE A 100 2.84 -10.50 -3.34
CA ILE A 100 3.89 -10.42 -4.39
C ILE A 100 3.37 -10.98 -5.72
N ALA A 101 2.68 -12.10 -5.71
CA ALA A 101 2.10 -12.68 -6.93
C ALA A 101 1.02 -11.77 -7.54
N LEU A 102 0.17 -11.14 -6.73
CA LEU A 102 -0.79 -10.13 -7.19
C LEU A 102 -0.09 -8.88 -7.76
N GLY A 103 1.00 -8.44 -7.13
CA GLY A 103 1.84 -7.36 -7.64
C GLY A 103 2.46 -7.69 -9.00
N ALA A 104 2.97 -8.92 -9.19
CA ALA A 104 3.47 -9.39 -10.48
C ALA A 104 2.38 -9.46 -11.55
N ALA A 105 1.18 -9.92 -11.18
CA ALA A 105 0.01 -9.86 -12.07
C ALA A 105 -0.36 -8.42 -12.44
N GLY A 106 -0.21 -7.46 -11.51
CA GLY A 106 -0.39 -6.02 -11.75
C GLY A 106 0.58 -5.46 -12.80
N ILE A 107 1.83 -5.90 -12.79
CA ILE A 107 2.84 -5.53 -13.81
C ILE A 107 2.41 -6.05 -15.20
N ALA A 108 1.96 -7.30 -15.29
CA ALA A 108 1.46 -7.86 -16.55
C ALA A 108 0.18 -7.14 -17.01
N ALA A 109 -0.71 -6.78 -16.09
CA ALA A 109 -1.90 -5.99 -16.39
C ALA A 109 -1.56 -4.58 -16.90
N ALA A 110 -0.51 -3.93 -16.36
CA ALA A 110 -0.04 -2.64 -16.82
C ALA A 110 0.48 -2.68 -18.27
N TRP A 111 1.19 -3.76 -18.63
CA TRP A 111 1.57 -4.00 -20.02
C TRP A 111 0.34 -4.12 -20.93
N TRP A 112 -0.63 -4.95 -20.52
CA TRP A 112 -1.85 -5.18 -21.28
C TRP A 112 -2.71 -3.93 -21.43
N LEU A 113 -2.74 -3.06 -20.42
CA LEU A 113 -3.53 -1.82 -20.34
C LEU A 113 -3.41 -0.99 -21.62
N VAL A 114 -2.20 -0.79 -22.12
CA VAL A 114 -1.97 0.09 -23.26
C VAL A 114 -1.36 -0.57 -24.49
N TRP A 115 -0.96 -1.84 -24.41
CA TRP A 115 -0.44 -2.56 -25.57
C TRP A 115 -1.37 -2.47 -26.79
N LYS A 116 -2.68 -2.66 -26.59
CA LYS A 116 -3.69 -2.58 -27.66
C LYS A 116 -3.90 -1.16 -28.19
N ALA A 117 -3.75 -0.15 -27.35
CA ALA A 117 -4.01 1.25 -27.70
C ALA A 117 -2.77 1.95 -28.28
N TYR A 118 -1.63 1.80 -27.62
CA TYR A 118 -0.41 2.54 -27.92
C TYR A 118 0.73 1.65 -28.45
N GLY A 119 0.53 0.32 -28.50
CA GLY A 119 1.49 -0.65 -29.02
C GLY A 119 2.41 -1.23 -27.95
N MET A 120 3.27 -2.18 -28.40
CA MET A 120 4.07 -3.05 -27.54
C MET A 120 5.09 -2.29 -26.70
N LEU A 121 5.77 -1.31 -27.25
CA LEU A 121 6.75 -0.50 -26.53
C LEU A 121 6.09 0.30 -25.40
N ALA A 122 4.90 0.86 -25.65
CA ALA A 122 4.14 1.55 -24.61
C ALA A 122 3.73 0.61 -23.47
N GLY A 123 3.29 -0.60 -23.81
CA GLY A 123 3.00 -1.65 -22.82
C GLY A 123 4.24 -1.98 -21.97
N PHE A 124 5.40 -2.12 -22.61
CA PHE A 124 6.66 -2.39 -21.89
C PHE A 124 7.04 -1.25 -20.94
N VAL A 125 6.93 0.01 -21.37
CA VAL A 125 7.17 1.18 -20.52
C VAL A 125 6.24 1.19 -19.31
N ALA A 126 4.94 0.93 -19.51
CA ALA A 126 3.96 0.86 -18.43
C ALA A 126 4.29 -0.27 -17.42
N ALA A 127 4.61 -1.46 -17.94
CA ALA A 127 5.02 -2.59 -17.10
C ALA A 127 6.33 -2.31 -16.35
N ALA A 128 7.35 -1.77 -17.02
CA ALA A 128 8.64 -1.45 -16.41
C ALA A 128 8.49 -0.38 -15.32
N THR A 129 7.69 0.67 -15.58
CA THR A 129 7.38 1.70 -14.58
C THR A 129 6.72 1.06 -13.35
N THR A 130 5.71 0.21 -13.51
CA THR A 130 5.03 -0.47 -12.41
C THR A 130 5.96 -1.44 -11.67
N ALA A 131 6.85 -2.13 -12.41
CA ALA A 131 7.77 -3.12 -11.87
C ALA A 131 8.78 -2.53 -10.88
N ILE A 132 9.24 -1.30 -11.14
CA ILE A 132 10.36 -0.67 -10.40
C ILE A 132 9.95 0.54 -9.58
N ALA A 133 8.71 1.04 -9.71
CA ALA A 133 8.22 2.13 -8.86
C ALA A 133 8.41 1.76 -7.37
N THR A 134 9.13 2.62 -6.61
CA THR A 134 9.54 2.35 -5.23
C THR A 134 8.38 1.96 -4.35
N THR A 135 7.29 2.72 -4.40
CA THR A 135 6.06 2.47 -3.63
C THR A 135 5.43 1.14 -4.01
N HIS A 136 5.34 0.80 -5.31
CA HIS A 136 4.76 -0.48 -5.73
C HIS A 136 5.65 -1.68 -5.34
N VAL A 137 6.97 -1.53 -5.35
CA VAL A 137 7.92 -2.54 -4.87
C VAL A 137 7.76 -2.74 -3.36
N ALA A 138 7.73 -1.65 -2.59
CA ALA A 138 7.61 -1.68 -1.14
C ALA A 138 6.30 -2.39 -0.69
N TYR A 139 5.15 -1.93 -1.18
CA TYR A 139 3.85 -2.46 -0.75
C TYR A 139 3.52 -3.85 -1.31
N SER A 140 4.14 -4.27 -2.41
CA SER A 140 3.97 -5.65 -2.91
C SER A 140 4.50 -6.72 -1.95
N ARG A 141 5.36 -6.39 -0.98
CA ARG A 141 5.88 -7.34 0.03
C ARG A 141 5.18 -7.24 1.39
N MET A 142 4.06 -6.55 1.44
CA MET A 142 3.21 -6.39 2.63
C MET A 142 1.82 -6.97 2.35
N ALA A 143 1.22 -7.64 3.32
CA ALA A 143 -0.13 -8.18 3.18
C ALA A 143 -1.18 -7.08 3.41
N VAL A 144 -1.27 -6.15 2.46
CA VAL A 144 -2.17 -4.98 2.47
C VAL A 144 -3.11 -4.97 1.27
N THR A 145 -4.12 -4.12 1.30
CA THR A 145 -5.18 -4.04 0.28
C THR A 145 -4.81 -3.20 -0.94
N ASP A 146 -3.75 -2.39 -0.86
CA ASP A 146 -3.41 -1.39 -1.88
C ASP A 146 -2.93 -2.00 -3.19
N VAL A 147 -2.13 -3.07 -3.13
CA VAL A 147 -1.65 -3.78 -4.33
C VAL A 147 -2.78 -4.56 -5.02
N PRO A 148 -3.65 -5.30 -4.31
CA PRO A 148 -4.87 -5.89 -4.90
C PRO A 148 -5.80 -4.85 -5.55
N LEU A 149 -6.02 -3.70 -4.90
CA LEU A 149 -6.76 -2.57 -5.49
C LEU A 149 -6.10 -2.10 -6.80
N THR A 150 -4.78 -1.91 -6.79
CA THR A 150 -4.01 -1.44 -7.95
C THR A 150 -4.12 -2.43 -9.12
N LEU A 151 -4.02 -3.74 -8.85
CA LEU A 151 -4.27 -4.78 -9.86
C LEU A 151 -5.68 -4.70 -10.42
N GLY A 152 -6.70 -4.66 -9.56
CA GLY A 152 -8.10 -4.57 -9.97
C GLY A 152 -8.39 -3.32 -10.80
N ALA A 153 -7.86 -2.17 -10.38
CA ALA A 153 -7.96 -0.91 -11.12
C ALA A 153 -7.30 -0.99 -12.49
N THR A 154 -6.09 -1.54 -12.57
CA THR A 154 -5.36 -1.69 -13.83
C THR A 154 -6.10 -2.60 -14.81
N VAL A 155 -6.66 -3.72 -14.33
CA VAL A 155 -7.48 -4.64 -15.14
C VAL A 155 -8.77 -3.96 -15.60
N ALA A 156 -9.46 -3.22 -14.72
CA ALA A 156 -10.67 -2.48 -15.08
C ALA A 156 -10.39 -1.46 -16.19
N LEU A 157 -9.33 -0.65 -16.04
CA LEU A 157 -8.90 0.32 -17.05
C LEU A 157 -8.53 -0.36 -18.38
N ALA A 158 -7.81 -1.49 -18.34
CA ALA A 158 -7.47 -2.25 -19.54
C ALA A 158 -8.72 -2.74 -20.29
N LEU A 159 -9.71 -3.26 -19.57
CA LEU A 159 -10.99 -3.69 -20.13
C LEU A 159 -11.78 -2.51 -20.71
N MET A 160 -11.76 -1.35 -20.07
CA MET A 160 -12.38 -0.12 -20.58
C MET A 160 -11.71 0.33 -21.89
N VAL A 161 -10.36 0.34 -21.93
CA VAL A 161 -9.57 0.72 -23.12
C VAL A 161 -9.89 -0.19 -24.30
N VAL A 162 -9.98 -1.50 -24.11
CA VAL A 162 -10.32 -2.45 -25.19
C VAL A 162 -11.82 -2.56 -25.49
N GLY A 163 -12.68 -1.83 -24.74
CA GLY A 163 -14.12 -1.76 -24.98
C GLY A 163 -14.95 -2.91 -24.43
N ARG A 164 -14.42 -3.67 -23.52
CA ARG A 164 -15.12 -4.75 -22.79
C ARG A 164 -15.82 -4.18 -21.54
N ILE A 165 -16.81 -3.32 -21.76
CA ILE A 165 -17.44 -2.49 -20.73
C ILE A 165 -18.07 -3.33 -19.62
N GLU A 166 -18.78 -4.40 -19.97
CA GLU A 166 -19.46 -5.26 -18.98
C GLU A 166 -18.45 -5.98 -18.07
N LEU A 167 -17.37 -6.51 -18.67
CA LEU A 167 -16.27 -7.14 -17.89
C LEU A 167 -15.53 -6.10 -17.06
N ALA A 168 -15.39 -4.86 -17.55
CA ALA A 168 -14.83 -3.77 -16.75
C ALA A 168 -15.66 -3.51 -15.48
N GLY A 169 -17.01 -3.61 -15.59
CA GLY A 169 -17.89 -3.53 -14.42
C GLY A 169 -17.55 -4.57 -13.34
N ILE A 170 -17.35 -5.83 -13.72
CA ILE A 170 -16.91 -6.88 -12.80
C ILE A 170 -15.59 -6.50 -12.12
N ALA A 171 -14.60 -6.05 -12.92
CA ALA A 171 -13.29 -5.65 -12.40
C ALA A 171 -13.39 -4.42 -11.45
N VAL A 172 -14.30 -3.47 -11.71
CA VAL A 172 -14.60 -2.35 -10.80
C VAL A 172 -15.15 -2.87 -9.46
N GLY A 173 -16.10 -3.81 -9.48
CA GLY A 173 -16.64 -4.43 -8.28
C GLY A 173 -15.56 -5.14 -7.45
N LEU A 174 -14.69 -5.92 -8.11
CA LEU A 174 -13.57 -6.59 -7.45
C LEU A 174 -12.54 -5.59 -6.89
N ALA A 175 -12.21 -4.53 -7.61
CA ALA A 175 -11.32 -3.48 -7.13
C ALA A 175 -11.91 -2.78 -5.89
N THR A 176 -13.22 -2.48 -5.92
CA THR A 176 -13.93 -1.90 -4.78
C THR A 176 -13.96 -2.87 -3.58
N SER A 177 -14.08 -4.17 -3.85
CA SER A 177 -14.04 -5.22 -2.83
C SER A 177 -12.63 -5.49 -2.28
N ALA A 178 -11.58 -5.09 -2.99
CA ALA A 178 -10.22 -5.06 -2.46
C ALA A 178 -10.02 -3.87 -1.51
N LYS A 179 -10.53 -2.68 -1.89
CA LYS A 179 -10.49 -1.46 -1.07
C LYS A 179 -11.56 -0.48 -1.56
N TYR A 180 -12.30 0.17 -0.65
CA TYR A 180 -13.43 1.06 -0.98
C TYR A 180 -13.13 2.11 -2.07
N PRO A 181 -11.94 2.77 -2.15
CA PRO A 181 -11.63 3.72 -3.22
C PRO A 181 -11.70 3.15 -4.65
N GLY A 182 -11.78 1.83 -4.82
CA GLY A 182 -12.04 1.20 -6.12
C GLY A 182 -13.32 1.70 -6.80
N VAL A 183 -14.29 2.21 -6.04
CA VAL A 183 -15.53 2.82 -6.56
C VAL A 183 -15.27 4.00 -7.51
N ILE A 184 -14.14 4.69 -7.37
CA ILE A 184 -13.72 5.82 -8.23
C ILE A 184 -13.63 5.39 -9.70
N LEU A 185 -13.37 4.11 -9.95
CA LEU A 185 -13.32 3.55 -11.31
C LEU A 185 -14.66 3.65 -12.08
N LEU A 186 -15.76 3.96 -11.39
CA LEU A 186 -17.02 4.29 -12.06
C LEU A 186 -16.89 5.54 -12.96
N ALA A 187 -16.04 6.51 -12.60
CA ALA A 187 -15.84 7.72 -13.41
C ALA A 187 -15.22 7.40 -14.79
N PRO A 188 -14.06 6.71 -14.91
CA PRO A 188 -13.56 6.29 -16.22
C PRO A 188 -14.48 5.28 -16.90
N LEU A 189 -15.30 4.48 -16.18
CA LEU A 189 -16.29 3.60 -16.77
C LEU A 189 -17.39 4.39 -17.50
N VAL A 190 -17.86 5.51 -16.94
CA VAL A 190 -18.77 6.45 -17.61
C VAL A 190 -18.14 6.97 -18.90
N ALA A 191 -16.89 7.43 -18.85
CA ALA A 191 -16.18 7.92 -20.02
C ALA A 191 -16.03 6.83 -21.11
N ALA A 192 -15.70 5.59 -20.71
CA ALA A 192 -15.56 4.45 -21.61
C ALA A 192 -16.88 4.02 -22.26
N ALA A 193 -18.00 4.20 -21.56
CA ALA A 193 -19.34 3.81 -21.99
C ALA A 193 -20.17 4.98 -22.55
N TRP A 194 -19.55 6.15 -22.76
CA TRP A 194 -20.26 7.35 -23.22
C TRP A 194 -21.14 7.06 -24.44
N GLY A 195 -22.41 7.48 -24.38
CA GLY A 195 -23.42 7.21 -25.40
C GLY A 195 -23.95 5.77 -25.43
N LYS A 196 -23.50 4.88 -24.55
CA LYS A 196 -23.90 3.46 -24.45
C LYS A 196 -24.47 3.13 -23.08
N TRP A 197 -25.46 3.87 -22.65
CA TRP A 197 -25.99 3.84 -21.28
C TRP A 197 -26.51 2.47 -20.84
N ARG A 198 -27.08 1.68 -21.78
CA ARG A 198 -27.46 0.29 -21.48
C ARG A 198 -26.26 -0.55 -21.04
N ARG A 199 -25.11 -0.43 -21.74
CA ARG A 199 -23.90 -1.16 -21.38
C ARG A 199 -23.31 -0.66 -20.05
N PHE A 200 -23.38 0.65 -19.80
CA PHE A 200 -23.00 1.24 -18.51
C PHE A 200 -23.87 0.69 -17.37
N ALA A 201 -25.19 0.66 -17.54
CA ALA A 201 -26.11 0.12 -16.53
C ALA A 201 -25.84 -1.36 -16.24
N ILE A 202 -25.60 -2.18 -17.26
CA ILE A 202 -25.21 -3.60 -17.11
C ILE A 202 -23.88 -3.70 -16.37
N ALA A 203 -22.87 -2.89 -16.74
CA ALA A 203 -21.57 -2.90 -16.09
C ALA A 203 -21.66 -2.46 -14.61
N GLY A 204 -22.51 -1.47 -14.30
CA GLY A 204 -22.79 -1.05 -12.92
C GLY A 204 -23.48 -2.14 -12.11
N ALA A 205 -24.46 -2.84 -12.68
CA ALA A 205 -25.10 -3.98 -12.02
C ALA A 205 -24.08 -5.12 -11.78
N LEU A 206 -23.24 -5.43 -12.76
CA LEU A 206 -22.18 -6.44 -12.61
C LEU A 206 -21.14 -6.04 -11.58
N ALA A 207 -20.80 -4.75 -11.47
CA ALA A 207 -19.90 -4.25 -10.42
C ALA A 207 -20.51 -4.47 -9.02
N LEU A 208 -21.80 -4.16 -8.84
CA LEU A 208 -22.50 -4.39 -7.60
C LEU A 208 -22.57 -5.88 -7.26
N VAL A 209 -22.89 -6.75 -8.21
CA VAL A 209 -22.92 -8.20 -8.03
C VAL A 209 -21.55 -8.74 -7.65
N ALA A 210 -20.48 -8.32 -8.35
CA ALA A 210 -19.12 -8.74 -8.04
C ALA A 210 -18.69 -8.29 -6.64
N PHE A 211 -19.01 -7.05 -6.25
CA PHE A 211 -18.76 -6.54 -4.90
C PHE A 211 -19.54 -7.35 -3.86
N ALA A 212 -20.84 -7.57 -4.07
CA ALA A 212 -21.69 -8.31 -3.13
C ALA A 212 -21.23 -9.77 -2.94
N ALA A 213 -20.82 -10.42 -4.04
CA ALA A 213 -20.34 -11.80 -4.01
C ALA A 213 -19.00 -11.95 -3.28
N THR A 214 -18.14 -10.93 -3.33
CA THR A 214 -16.79 -10.97 -2.73
C THR A 214 -16.65 -10.17 -1.43
N SER A 215 -17.70 -9.43 -1.04
CA SER A 215 -17.80 -8.74 0.25
C SER A 215 -19.23 -8.83 0.82
N PRO A 216 -19.78 -10.05 0.98
CA PRO A 216 -21.18 -10.21 1.36
C PRO A 216 -21.50 -9.60 2.74
N TYR A 217 -20.58 -9.68 3.68
CA TYR A 217 -20.80 -9.18 5.04
C TYR A 217 -20.77 -7.65 5.13
N VAL A 218 -20.17 -6.95 4.17
CA VAL A 218 -20.33 -5.48 4.06
C VAL A 218 -21.78 -5.10 3.83
N ILE A 219 -22.55 -5.96 3.14
CA ILE A 219 -23.98 -5.75 2.87
C ILE A 219 -24.81 -6.28 4.04
N LEU A 220 -24.54 -7.50 4.52
CA LEU A 220 -25.29 -8.15 5.60
C LEU A 220 -25.14 -7.40 6.93
N ARG A 221 -23.99 -6.78 7.17
CA ARG A 221 -23.67 -5.97 8.36
C ARG A 221 -23.45 -4.50 7.97
N PHE A 222 -24.33 -3.96 7.14
CA PHE A 222 -24.17 -2.63 6.55
C PHE A 222 -23.94 -1.52 7.59
N GLY A 223 -24.61 -1.58 8.74
CA GLY A 223 -24.47 -0.59 9.81
C GLY A 223 -23.04 -0.53 10.36
N ASP A 224 -22.45 -1.70 10.67
CA ASP A 224 -21.08 -1.82 11.17
C ASP A 224 -20.09 -1.40 10.08
N ALA A 225 -20.29 -1.89 8.85
CA ALA A 225 -19.43 -1.58 7.72
C ALA A 225 -19.43 -0.10 7.36
N ALA A 226 -20.59 0.56 7.38
CA ALA A 226 -20.69 2.00 7.15
C ALA A 226 -20.03 2.80 8.29
N GLY A 227 -20.18 2.35 9.54
CA GLY A 227 -19.53 2.94 10.71
C GLY A 227 -18.01 2.88 10.63
N ASP A 228 -17.46 1.70 10.32
CA ASP A 228 -16.02 1.47 10.17
C ASP A 228 -15.44 2.28 8.99
N ALA A 229 -16.09 2.22 7.82
CA ALA A 229 -15.67 2.98 6.65
C ALA A 229 -15.69 4.50 6.91
N ALA A 230 -16.74 5.00 7.59
CA ALA A 230 -16.83 6.41 7.96
C ALA A 230 -15.75 6.81 8.97
N ARG A 231 -15.39 5.95 9.92
CA ARG A 231 -14.30 6.16 10.88
C ARG A 231 -12.94 6.25 10.15
N VAL A 232 -12.65 5.32 9.25
CA VAL A 232 -11.41 5.32 8.45
C VAL A 232 -11.34 6.58 7.58
N GLN A 233 -12.47 6.97 6.96
CA GLN A 233 -12.51 8.17 6.13
C GLN A 233 -12.31 9.46 6.94
N ARG A 234 -12.89 9.55 8.14
CA ARG A 234 -12.63 10.69 9.05
C ARG A 234 -11.15 10.73 9.44
N SER A 235 -10.58 9.63 9.93
CA SER A 235 -9.15 9.57 10.29
C SER A 235 -8.23 9.97 9.12
N ALA A 236 -8.59 9.62 7.89
CA ALA A 236 -7.81 10.03 6.73
C ALA A 236 -7.92 11.53 6.42
N ARG A 237 -9.09 12.15 6.69
CA ARG A 237 -9.32 13.59 6.50
C ARG A 237 -8.78 14.44 7.64
N ASP A 238 -8.86 13.94 8.87
CA ASP A 238 -8.41 14.68 10.06
C ASP A 238 -6.87 14.69 10.16
N GLY A 239 -6.18 13.84 9.41
CA GLY A 239 -4.73 13.71 9.41
C GLY A 239 -4.23 12.52 10.22
N TRP A 240 -2.92 12.37 10.28
CA TRP A 240 -2.26 11.26 10.97
C TRP A 240 -0.89 11.69 11.45
N LEU A 241 -0.45 11.17 12.61
CA LEU A 241 0.87 11.46 13.17
C LEU A 241 1.97 11.29 12.12
N GLY A 242 2.73 12.36 11.87
CA GLY A 242 3.85 12.44 10.97
C GLY A 242 3.57 13.15 9.64
N PHE A 243 2.36 13.70 9.44
CA PHE A 243 2.01 14.49 8.27
C PHE A 243 1.69 15.95 8.60
N GLU A 244 1.77 16.35 9.88
CA GLU A 244 1.43 17.70 10.37
C GLU A 244 2.30 18.79 9.73
N ASN A 245 3.51 18.45 9.31
CA ASN A 245 4.46 19.36 8.68
C ASN A 245 4.56 19.17 7.15
N ASP A 246 3.72 18.31 6.56
CA ASP A 246 3.68 18.12 5.12
C ASP A 246 3.12 19.37 4.42
N ASN A 247 3.49 19.52 3.15
CA ASN A 247 2.82 20.49 2.28
C ASN A 247 1.33 20.18 2.14
N ALA A 248 0.54 21.17 1.67
CA ALA A 248 -0.88 20.94 1.34
C ALA A 248 -1.05 19.72 0.43
N ALA A 249 -2.14 18.98 0.62
CA ALA A 249 -2.40 17.67 -0.01
C ALA A 249 -2.06 17.58 -1.52
N PRO A 250 -2.34 18.58 -2.39
CA PRO A 250 -1.95 18.51 -3.80
C PRO A 250 -0.43 18.38 -4.00
N ILE A 251 0.36 19.12 -3.22
CA ILE A 251 1.83 19.11 -3.31
C ILE A 251 2.36 17.82 -2.68
N ALA A 252 1.88 17.48 -1.49
CA ALA A 252 2.28 16.27 -0.78
C ALA A 252 2.08 15.01 -1.64
N PHE A 253 0.94 14.84 -2.31
CA PHE A 253 0.71 13.69 -3.18
C PHE A 253 1.52 13.72 -4.48
N VAL A 254 1.88 14.89 -5.01
CA VAL A 254 2.86 14.99 -6.11
C VAL A 254 4.25 14.54 -5.64
N GLU A 255 4.66 14.91 -4.43
CA GLU A 255 5.91 14.44 -3.81
C GLU A 255 5.89 12.91 -3.64
N ARG A 256 4.80 12.30 -3.12
CA ARG A 256 4.66 10.84 -3.04
C ARG A 256 4.72 10.14 -4.41
N LEU A 257 4.16 10.77 -5.45
CA LEU A 257 4.29 10.27 -6.83
C LEU A 257 5.73 10.40 -7.34
N TRP A 258 6.43 11.49 -6.98
CA TRP A 258 7.84 11.67 -7.33
C TRP A 258 8.72 10.64 -6.65
N ASP A 259 8.53 10.38 -5.35
CA ASP A 259 9.22 9.35 -4.60
C ASP A 259 9.01 7.94 -5.20
N GLY A 260 7.83 7.71 -5.79
CA GLY A 260 7.49 6.45 -6.46
C GLY A 260 8.07 6.31 -7.86
N LEU A 261 8.03 7.36 -8.67
CA LEU A 261 8.26 7.33 -10.12
C LEU A 261 9.54 8.08 -10.56
N GLY A 262 10.05 8.97 -9.71
CA GLY A 262 11.16 9.84 -10.08
C GLY A 262 10.84 10.69 -11.33
N PRO A 263 11.84 10.95 -12.19
CA PRO A 263 11.68 11.81 -13.36
C PRO A 263 10.71 11.23 -14.41
N VAL A 264 10.30 9.95 -14.34
CA VAL A 264 9.27 9.38 -15.21
C VAL A 264 7.92 10.08 -15.00
N LEU A 265 7.68 10.65 -13.81
CA LEU A 265 6.48 11.44 -13.51
C LEU A 265 6.32 12.64 -14.49
N VAL A 266 7.41 13.30 -14.85
CA VAL A 266 7.38 14.41 -15.83
C VAL A 266 6.90 13.92 -17.20
N VAL A 267 7.44 12.78 -17.66
CA VAL A 267 7.01 12.18 -18.94
C VAL A 267 5.54 11.78 -18.89
N ALA A 268 5.09 11.22 -17.76
CA ALA A 268 3.69 10.86 -17.56
C ALA A 268 2.76 12.09 -17.56
N ALA A 269 3.18 13.18 -16.94
CA ALA A 269 2.44 14.44 -16.94
C ALA A 269 2.28 15.02 -18.37
N ILE A 270 3.35 15.01 -19.17
CA ILE A 270 3.27 15.39 -20.58
C ILE A 270 2.32 14.45 -21.33
N GLY A 271 2.39 13.14 -21.07
CA GLY A 271 1.48 12.14 -21.62
C GLY A 271 0.01 12.42 -21.26
N LEU A 272 -0.26 12.84 -20.01
CA LEU A 272 -1.60 13.24 -19.56
C LEU A 272 -2.13 14.47 -20.32
N VAL A 273 -1.31 15.51 -20.45
CA VAL A 273 -1.68 16.71 -21.23
C VAL A 273 -2.02 16.33 -22.67
N LEU A 274 -1.20 15.50 -23.31
CA LEU A 274 -1.48 15.04 -24.68
C LEU A 274 -2.72 14.15 -24.75
N ALA A 275 -3.03 13.37 -23.72
CA ALA A 275 -4.25 12.59 -23.66
C ALA A 275 -5.51 13.49 -23.61
N LEU A 276 -5.43 14.60 -22.88
CA LEU A 276 -6.51 15.60 -22.82
C LEU A 276 -6.73 16.32 -24.15
N VAL A 277 -5.66 16.47 -24.97
CA VAL A 277 -5.73 17.08 -26.30
C VAL A 277 -6.29 16.10 -27.35
N HIS A 278 -5.73 14.89 -27.43
CA HIS A 278 -6.08 13.93 -28.51
C HIS A 278 -7.36 13.16 -28.27
N ARG A 279 -7.73 12.92 -27.02
CA ARG A 279 -9.03 12.38 -26.59
C ARG A 279 -9.43 11.05 -27.24
N THR A 280 -8.47 10.18 -27.57
CA THR A 280 -8.83 8.81 -27.94
C THR A 280 -9.52 8.12 -26.78
N ARG A 281 -10.17 6.97 -26.99
CA ARG A 281 -10.81 6.23 -25.90
C ARG A 281 -9.84 5.90 -24.77
N ALA A 282 -8.63 5.43 -25.10
CA ALA A 282 -7.60 5.14 -24.11
C ALA A 282 -7.16 6.41 -23.37
N ASP A 283 -6.97 7.52 -24.09
CA ASP A 283 -6.61 8.80 -23.51
C ASP A 283 -7.67 9.28 -22.52
N LEU A 284 -8.96 9.23 -22.88
CA LEU A 284 -10.05 9.67 -22.00
C LEU A 284 -10.16 8.79 -20.74
N VAL A 285 -10.09 7.47 -20.89
CA VAL A 285 -10.17 6.54 -19.76
C VAL A 285 -9.04 6.79 -18.76
N LEU A 286 -7.80 6.91 -19.25
CA LEU A 286 -6.63 7.15 -18.40
C LEU A 286 -6.66 8.55 -17.77
N ALA A 287 -6.98 9.58 -18.55
CA ALA A 287 -7.01 10.96 -18.04
C ALA A 287 -8.12 11.13 -16.98
N VAL A 288 -9.34 10.65 -17.24
CA VAL A 288 -10.44 10.72 -16.26
C VAL A 288 -10.08 9.97 -14.99
N PHE A 289 -9.48 8.78 -15.08
CA PHE A 289 -9.04 8.04 -13.91
C PHE A 289 -8.00 8.84 -13.12
N CYS A 290 -6.92 9.28 -13.77
CA CYS A 290 -5.85 10.01 -13.07
C CYS A 290 -6.38 11.29 -12.41
N LEU A 291 -7.20 12.06 -13.11
CA LEU A 291 -7.72 13.34 -12.58
C LEU A 291 -8.70 13.13 -11.43
N VAL A 292 -9.67 12.21 -11.58
CA VAL A 292 -10.69 11.99 -10.53
C VAL A 292 -10.07 11.31 -9.31
N TYR A 293 -9.16 10.36 -9.51
CA TYR A 293 -8.48 9.70 -8.40
C TYR A 293 -7.58 10.69 -7.64
N PHE A 294 -6.81 11.53 -8.37
CA PHE A 294 -5.98 12.57 -7.76
C PHE A 294 -6.83 13.63 -7.04
N ALA A 295 -7.96 14.05 -7.63
CA ALA A 295 -8.89 14.98 -6.98
C ALA A 295 -9.44 14.42 -5.66
N GLN A 296 -9.70 13.12 -5.58
CA GLN A 296 -10.10 12.47 -4.33
C GLN A 296 -8.96 12.49 -3.29
N LEU A 297 -7.71 12.26 -3.71
CA LEU A 297 -6.56 12.33 -2.80
C LEU A 297 -6.41 13.73 -2.19
N MET A 298 -6.71 14.80 -2.93
CA MET A 298 -6.65 16.19 -2.41
C MET A 298 -7.63 16.48 -1.26
N THR A 299 -8.54 15.54 -0.94
CA THR A 299 -9.47 15.66 0.19
C THR A 299 -8.98 14.96 1.46
N ILE A 300 -7.71 14.51 1.48
CA ILE A 300 -7.14 13.65 2.53
C ILE A 300 -5.90 14.36 3.09
N GLU A 301 -5.82 14.51 4.42
CA GLU A 301 -4.67 15.07 5.13
C GLU A 301 -3.68 13.98 5.62
N ALA A 302 -4.07 12.71 5.60
CA ALA A 302 -3.16 11.61 5.86
C ALA A 302 -2.44 11.22 4.55
N HIS A 303 -1.28 11.81 4.28
CA HIS A 303 -0.56 11.74 3.00
C HIS A 303 0.26 10.44 2.84
N PHE A 304 -0.35 9.27 3.11
CA PHE A 304 0.34 8.00 2.92
C PHE A 304 0.72 7.77 1.45
N ASP A 305 1.96 7.39 1.21
CA ASP A 305 2.52 7.08 -0.11
C ASP A 305 1.78 5.94 -0.83
N ARG A 306 1.24 4.97 -0.08
CA ARG A 306 0.40 3.87 -0.62
C ARG A 306 -0.87 4.34 -1.33
N TYR A 307 -1.35 5.53 -1.02
CA TYR A 307 -2.57 6.04 -1.65
C TYR A 307 -2.38 6.40 -3.12
N VAL A 308 -1.16 6.67 -3.57
CA VAL A 308 -0.88 6.94 -4.98
C VAL A 308 -0.65 5.67 -5.82
N LEU A 309 -0.61 4.48 -5.20
CA LEU A 309 -0.34 3.21 -5.88
C LEU A 309 -1.22 2.96 -7.12
N PRO A 310 -2.56 3.16 -7.08
CA PRO A 310 -3.42 2.93 -8.24
C PRO A 310 -3.11 3.82 -9.44
N LEU A 311 -2.49 4.99 -9.22
CA LEU A 311 -2.09 5.90 -10.29
C LEU A 311 -0.85 5.41 -11.05
N ILE A 312 0.04 4.64 -10.42
CA ILE A 312 1.34 4.24 -10.99
C ILE A 312 1.20 3.53 -12.35
N PRO A 313 0.38 2.48 -12.52
CA PRO A 313 0.21 1.83 -13.81
C PRO A 313 -0.38 2.74 -14.89
N ALA A 314 -1.32 3.61 -14.52
CA ALA A 314 -1.95 4.55 -15.45
C ALA A 314 -0.97 5.66 -15.89
N LEU A 315 -0.16 6.19 -14.96
CA LEU A 315 0.90 7.15 -15.26
C LEU A 315 2.01 6.51 -16.11
N GLY A 316 2.41 5.27 -15.82
CA GLY A 316 3.32 4.50 -16.65
C GLY A 316 2.78 4.28 -18.07
N ALA A 317 1.47 4.06 -18.20
CA ALA A 317 0.78 3.96 -19.49
C ALA A 317 0.81 5.28 -20.26
N LEU A 318 0.59 6.40 -19.58
CA LEU A 318 0.65 7.75 -20.17
C LEU A 318 2.09 8.11 -20.59
N ALA A 319 3.10 7.73 -19.80
CA ALA A 319 4.51 7.88 -20.19
C ALA A 319 4.83 7.05 -21.43
N GLY A 320 4.36 5.80 -21.49
CA GLY A 320 4.53 4.91 -22.64
C GLY A 320 3.85 5.38 -23.93
N ARG A 321 2.81 6.24 -23.82
CA ARG A 321 2.15 6.86 -24.97
C ARG A 321 3.11 7.69 -25.84
N LEU A 322 4.12 8.26 -25.24
CA LEU A 322 5.18 9.07 -25.89
C LEU A 322 6.26 8.18 -26.51
N ARG A 323 5.90 7.43 -27.56
CA ARG A 323 6.80 6.44 -28.20
C ARG A 323 8.15 7.02 -28.64
N SER A 324 8.18 8.26 -29.12
CA SER A 324 9.40 8.94 -29.60
C SER A 324 10.44 9.15 -28.51
N VAL A 325 9.99 9.29 -27.26
CA VAL A 325 10.88 9.46 -26.09
C VAL A 325 10.96 8.19 -25.23
N ALA A 326 10.42 7.06 -25.67
CA ALA A 326 10.47 5.82 -24.93
C ALA A 326 11.88 5.37 -24.51
N PRO A 327 12.94 5.51 -25.35
CA PRO A 327 14.31 5.22 -24.93
C PRO A 327 14.77 6.10 -23.75
N VAL A 328 14.43 7.40 -23.79
CA VAL A 328 14.70 8.32 -22.69
C VAL A 328 13.92 7.93 -21.44
N THR A 329 12.62 7.60 -21.58
CA THR A 329 11.80 7.14 -20.46
C THR A 329 12.39 5.89 -19.82
N ILE A 330 12.86 4.93 -20.61
CA ILE A 330 13.51 3.71 -20.11
C ILE A 330 14.80 4.06 -19.35
N LEU A 331 15.60 5.01 -19.84
CA LEU A 331 16.78 5.47 -19.13
C LEU A 331 16.43 6.15 -17.80
N LEU A 332 15.38 6.98 -17.78
CA LEU A 332 14.90 7.64 -16.57
C LEU A 332 14.40 6.66 -15.50
N LEU A 333 13.96 5.45 -15.90
CA LEU A 333 13.61 4.38 -14.97
C LEU A 333 14.78 3.90 -14.10
N ALA A 334 16.03 4.19 -14.47
CA ALA A 334 17.20 3.87 -13.64
C ALA A 334 17.14 4.58 -12.27
N VAL A 335 16.50 5.76 -12.18
CA VAL A 335 16.39 6.51 -10.92
C VAL A 335 15.50 5.76 -9.90
N PRO A 336 14.21 5.50 -10.15
CA PRO A 336 13.39 4.75 -9.21
C PRO A 336 13.88 3.29 -9.01
N LEU A 337 14.57 2.70 -10.00
CA LEU A 337 15.21 1.40 -9.82
C LEU A 337 16.31 1.45 -8.76
N THR A 338 17.19 2.45 -8.82
CA THR A 338 18.26 2.58 -7.81
C THR A 338 17.69 2.80 -6.41
N TRP A 339 16.64 3.60 -6.27
CA TRP A 339 15.94 3.80 -5.00
C TRP A 339 15.32 2.51 -4.51
N SER A 340 14.57 1.79 -5.34
CA SER A 340 13.96 0.50 -4.99
C SER A 340 14.98 -0.56 -4.58
N VAL A 341 16.15 -0.61 -5.24
CA VAL A 341 17.23 -1.54 -4.87
C VAL A 341 17.84 -1.16 -3.53
N ARG A 342 18.06 0.14 -3.29
CA ARG A 342 18.57 0.64 -2.00
C ARG A 342 17.63 0.29 -0.86
N ASP A 343 16.34 0.61 -0.98
CA ASP A 343 15.33 0.34 0.05
C ASP A 343 15.19 -1.17 0.28
N THR A 344 15.24 -1.96 -0.80
CA THR A 344 15.20 -3.43 -0.72
C THR A 344 16.40 -3.98 0.05
N ARG A 345 17.60 -3.40 -0.15
CA ARG A 345 18.82 -3.79 0.57
C ARG A 345 18.70 -3.51 2.07
N ASP A 346 18.06 -2.42 2.47
CA ASP A 346 17.85 -2.11 3.89
C ASP A 346 16.95 -3.14 4.59
N LEU A 347 16.04 -3.77 3.86
CA LEU A 347 15.20 -4.86 4.37
C LEU A 347 15.92 -6.22 4.51
N THR A 348 17.20 -6.32 4.16
CA THR A 348 18.02 -7.51 4.47
C THR A 348 18.66 -7.47 5.85
N LYS A 349 18.61 -6.31 6.52
CA LYS A 349 19.12 -6.09 7.87
C LYS A 349 18.15 -6.64 8.93
N THR A 350 18.65 -6.87 10.14
CA THR A 350 17.78 -7.21 11.28
C THR A 350 17.04 -5.96 11.76
N ASP A 351 15.73 -6.05 11.97
CA ASP A 351 14.95 -4.94 12.55
C ASP A 351 15.37 -4.67 13.98
N THR A 352 15.64 -3.42 14.33
CA THR A 352 16.02 -2.98 15.69
C THR A 352 14.99 -3.39 16.74
N ARG A 353 13.69 -3.42 16.39
CA ARG A 353 12.60 -3.84 17.29
C ARG A 353 12.69 -5.33 17.63
N ILE A 354 13.18 -6.18 16.70
CA ILE A 354 13.48 -7.59 16.98
C ILE A 354 14.66 -7.72 17.93
N ALA A 355 15.71 -6.90 17.73
CA ALA A 355 16.86 -6.89 18.64
C ALA A 355 16.45 -6.47 20.06
N ALA A 356 15.63 -5.43 20.19
CA ALA A 356 15.10 -4.98 21.46
C ALA A 356 14.17 -6.01 22.11
N HIS A 357 13.30 -6.65 21.34
CA HIS A 357 12.44 -7.74 21.83
C HIS A 357 13.29 -8.88 22.43
N ARG A 358 14.33 -9.32 21.73
CA ARG A 358 15.24 -10.37 22.20
C ARG A 358 15.92 -9.96 23.51
N TRP A 359 16.45 -8.73 23.57
CA TRP A 359 17.07 -8.21 24.76
C TRP A 359 16.11 -8.18 25.97
N ILE A 360 14.84 -7.75 25.77
CA ILE A 360 13.81 -7.74 26.81
C ILE A 360 13.55 -9.15 27.33
N VAL A 361 13.40 -10.12 26.44
CA VAL A 361 13.13 -11.53 26.80
C VAL A 361 14.27 -12.13 27.60
N GLU A 362 15.51 -11.74 27.33
CA GLU A 362 16.73 -12.24 28.00
C GLU A 362 17.03 -11.52 29.32
N ASN A 363 16.72 -10.23 29.48
CA ASN A 363 17.19 -9.38 30.57
C ASN A 363 16.09 -8.88 31.52
N VAL A 364 14.82 -8.91 31.12
CA VAL A 364 13.68 -8.47 31.92
C VAL A 364 12.97 -9.67 32.52
N PRO A 365 12.73 -9.69 33.86
CA PRO A 365 12.05 -10.82 34.52
C PRO A 365 10.64 -11.04 33.94
N LYS A 366 10.28 -12.30 33.70
CA LYS A 366 8.93 -12.67 33.28
C LYS A 366 7.88 -12.19 34.28
N GLY A 367 6.71 -11.77 33.77
CA GLY A 367 5.65 -11.19 34.58
C GLY A 367 5.86 -9.72 34.93
N ALA A 368 7.01 -9.10 34.58
CA ALA A 368 7.22 -7.67 34.77
C ALA A 368 6.14 -6.84 34.05
N ARG A 369 5.84 -5.67 34.63
CA ARG A 369 4.95 -4.68 34.03
C ARG A 369 5.77 -3.76 33.13
N ILE A 370 5.42 -3.67 31.86
CA ILE A 370 6.15 -2.94 30.82
C ILE A 370 5.16 -2.06 30.06
N ALA A 371 5.45 -0.76 29.90
CA ALA A 371 4.76 0.11 28.99
C ALA A 371 5.48 0.09 27.63
N VAL A 372 4.73 0.03 26.53
CA VAL A 372 5.30 -0.06 25.18
C VAL A 372 4.58 0.87 24.21
N ASP A 373 5.31 1.45 23.29
CA ASP A 373 4.71 2.18 22.18
C ASP A 373 4.06 1.24 21.14
N PRO A 374 3.16 1.76 20.28
CA PRO A 374 2.38 0.94 19.32
C PRO A 374 3.21 0.16 18.31
N SER A 375 4.48 0.53 18.08
CA SER A 375 5.34 -0.13 17.09
C SER A 375 6.17 -1.28 17.69
N THR A 376 6.08 -1.48 19.00
CA THR A 376 6.80 -2.57 19.70
C THR A 376 6.20 -3.92 19.33
N PRO A 377 7.04 -4.97 19.08
CA PRO A 377 6.57 -6.34 18.94
C PRO A 377 5.85 -6.85 20.20
N ASP A 378 4.93 -7.79 20.03
CA ASP A 378 4.19 -8.38 21.13
C ASP A 378 5.13 -9.08 22.13
N LEU A 379 4.94 -8.81 23.42
CA LEU A 379 5.76 -9.33 24.51
C LEU A 379 4.98 -10.39 25.30
N THR A 380 5.04 -11.63 24.86
CA THR A 380 4.38 -12.76 25.55
C THR A 380 5.04 -13.06 26.89
N GLY A 381 4.23 -13.22 27.93
CA GLY A 381 4.70 -13.52 29.30
C GLY A 381 5.04 -12.28 30.14
N TYR A 382 4.67 -11.09 29.66
CA TYR A 382 4.75 -9.82 30.39
C TYR A 382 3.36 -9.21 30.59
N ARG A 383 3.24 -8.28 31.57
CA ARG A 383 2.04 -7.47 31.75
C ARG A 383 2.23 -6.16 31.01
N VAL A 384 1.74 -6.10 29.78
CA VAL A 384 2.00 -4.98 28.87
C VAL A 384 0.90 -3.92 28.99
N VAL A 385 1.32 -2.67 29.11
CA VAL A 385 0.50 -1.48 28.95
C VAL A 385 0.85 -0.86 27.61
N HIS A 386 -0.11 -0.81 26.69
CA HIS A 386 0.08 -0.21 25.38
C HIS A 386 -0.18 1.28 25.43
N LEU A 387 0.80 2.08 25.03
CA LEU A 387 0.60 3.49 24.76
C LEU A 387 -0.19 3.64 23.45
N LEU A 388 -1.11 4.57 23.41
CA LEU A 388 -1.87 4.86 22.18
C LEU A 388 -1.02 5.68 21.20
N LEU A 389 -1.26 5.49 19.91
CA LEU A 389 -0.67 6.34 18.88
C LEU A 389 -1.34 7.71 18.95
N PRO A 390 -0.59 8.81 19.16
CA PRO A 390 -1.16 10.15 19.08
C PRO A 390 -1.77 10.41 17.70
N ARG A 391 -2.91 11.09 17.68
CA ARG A 391 -3.61 11.45 16.43
C ARG A 391 -4.26 12.83 16.55
N PRO A 392 -4.35 13.59 15.46
CA PRO A 392 -5.10 14.84 15.46
C PRO A 392 -6.54 14.62 15.92
N GLY A 393 -7.02 15.48 16.83
CA GLY A 393 -8.39 15.42 17.36
C GLY A 393 -8.69 14.30 18.38
N GLU A 394 -7.75 13.40 18.63
CA GLU A 394 -7.91 12.35 19.65
C GLU A 394 -7.47 12.86 21.04
N PRO A 395 -8.10 12.38 22.13
CA PRO A 395 -7.70 12.78 23.47
C PRO A 395 -6.30 12.25 23.79
N PHE A 396 -5.59 13.00 24.64
CA PHE A 396 -4.28 12.58 25.17
C PHE A 396 -4.38 11.25 25.88
N ASP A 397 -3.43 10.35 25.60
CA ASP A 397 -3.35 9.05 26.28
C ASP A 397 -2.90 9.23 27.74
N PRO A 398 -3.76 8.90 28.74
CA PRO A 398 -3.41 9.04 30.14
C PRO A 398 -2.26 8.12 30.58
N ASN A 399 -1.89 7.11 29.79
CA ASN A 399 -0.73 6.26 30.06
C ASN A 399 0.60 6.92 29.63
N ARG A 400 0.55 8.07 28.97
CA ARG A 400 1.74 8.89 28.68
C ARG A 400 2.03 9.86 29.83
N ASP A 401 2.17 9.31 31.05
CA ASP A 401 2.49 10.01 32.29
C ASP A 401 3.44 9.14 33.11
N VAL A 402 4.67 9.62 33.34
CA VAL A 402 5.76 8.84 33.99
C VAL A 402 5.42 8.52 35.42
N ASP A 403 4.85 9.48 36.17
CA ASP A 403 4.50 9.29 37.56
C ASP A 403 3.34 8.31 37.72
N ARG A 404 2.37 8.37 36.87
CA ARG A 404 1.30 7.38 36.80
C ARG A 404 1.83 5.99 36.47
N LEU A 405 2.72 5.84 35.49
CA LEU A 405 3.34 4.56 35.17
C LEU A 405 4.08 3.97 36.38
N ARG A 406 4.84 4.79 37.08
CA ARG A 406 5.51 4.38 38.32
C ARG A 406 4.54 3.98 39.43
N GLY A 407 3.50 4.79 39.64
CA GLY A 407 2.43 4.50 40.61
C GLY A 407 1.69 3.20 40.32
N GLU A 408 1.52 2.82 39.09
CA GLU A 408 0.95 1.54 38.66
C GLU A 408 1.97 0.38 38.72
N GLY A 409 3.21 0.63 39.16
CA GLY A 409 4.28 -0.38 39.28
C GLY A 409 4.87 -0.83 37.96
N ILE A 410 4.78 -0.01 36.91
CA ILE A 410 5.45 -0.24 35.62
C ILE A 410 6.94 0.09 35.82
N ARG A 411 7.79 -0.89 35.53
CA ARG A 411 9.24 -0.79 35.76
C ARG A 411 10.03 -0.51 34.50
N PHE A 412 9.45 -0.78 33.32
CA PHE A 412 10.14 -0.61 32.07
C PHE A 412 9.22 0.11 31.07
N LEU A 413 9.81 0.99 30.29
CA LEU A 413 9.17 1.72 29.21
C LEU A 413 9.96 1.49 27.93
N VAL A 414 9.29 1.06 26.86
CA VAL A 414 9.88 0.86 25.54
C VAL A 414 9.40 1.98 24.61
N LEU A 415 10.34 2.77 24.13
CA LEU A 415 10.10 3.85 23.16
C LEU A 415 10.78 3.53 21.83
N THR A 416 10.15 3.89 20.72
CA THR A 416 10.72 3.69 19.37
C THR A 416 10.67 4.96 18.53
N GLY A 417 11.68 5.14 17.67
CA GLY A 417 11.71 6.23 16.71
C GLY A 417 10.55 6.19 15.71
N ALA A 418 9.92 5.03 15.51
CA ALA A 418 8.73 4.93 14.66
C ALA A 418 7.56 5.80 15.14
N VAL A 419 7.46 6.08 16.42
CA VAL A 419 6.43 6.95 17.01
C VAL A 419 7.05 8.27 17.46
N GLU A 420 8.11 8.18 18.26
CA GLU A 420 8.60 9.34 18.99
C GLU A 420 9.32 10.37 18.11
N ASP A 421 9.97 9.96 17.00
CA ASP A 421 10.56 10.92 16.06
C ASP A 421 9.47 11.80 15.39
N ARG A 422 8.30 11.21 15.10
CA ARG A 422 7.17 11.95 14.53
C ARG A 422 6.53 12.90 15.55
N VAL A 423 6.39 12.47 16.80
CA VAL A 423 5.91 13.33 17.91
C VAL A 423 6.85 14.51 18.09
N LEU A 424 8.16 14.25 18.18
CA LEU A 424 9.17 15.30 18.37
C LEU A 424 9.29 16.25 17.17
N ALA A 425 9.07 15.76 15.95
CA ALA A 425 9.03 16.60 14.75
C ALA A 425 7.80 17.52 14.72
N ALA A 426 6.65 17.07 15.28
CA ALA A 426 5.41 17.82 15.36
C ALA A 426 5.09 18.31 16.79
N ARG A 427 6.12 18.67 17.57
CA ARG A 427 6.00 19.05 18.98
C ARG A 427 4.98 20.15 19.29
N GLU A 428 4.74 21.04 18.34
CA GLU A 428 3.76 22.12 18.50
C GLU A 428 2.31 21.58 18.50
N HIS A 429 2.07 20.46 17.84
CA HIS A 429 0.79 19.77 17.81
C HIS A 429 0.64 18.76 18.95
N TYR A 430 1.77 18.23 19.47
CA TYR A 430 1.82 17.19 20.50
C TYR A 430 2.72 17.60 21.69
N PRO A 431 2.44 18.74 22.37
CA PRO A 431 3.30 19.24 23.44
C PRO A 431 3.36 18.28 24.66
N ARG A 432 2.21 17.70 25.05
CA ARG A 432 2.14 16.78 26.22
C ARG A 432 2.87 15.46 25.96
N GLU A 433 2.76 14.91 24.75
CA GLU A 433 3.49 13.71 24.33
C GLU A 433 4.99 13.98 24.24
N THR A 434 5.38 15.18 23.81
CA THR A 434 6.78 15.62 23.79
C THR A 434 7.34 15.73 25.20
N ASP A 435 6.60 16.33 26.13
CA ASP A 435 6.98 16.44 27.55
C ASP A 435 7.14 15.07 28.18
N PHE A 436 6.21 14.13 27.91
CA PHE A 436 6.31 12.75 28.37
C PHE A 436 7.62 12.06 27.94
N VAL A 437 7.98 12.18 26.66
CA VAL A 437 9.23 11.58 26.14
C VAL A 437 10.46 12.18 26.82
N GLN A 438 10.48 13.51 27.01
CA GLN A 438 11.58 14.20 27.67
C GLN A 438 11.67 13.85 29.14
N GLU A 439 10.55 13.76 29.85
CA GLU A 439 10.48 13.39 31.25
C GLU A 439 10.93 11.93 31.45
N ALA A 440 10.42 11.01 30.64
CA ALA A 440 10.83 9.61 30.67
C ALA A 440 12.34 9.44 30.49
N ARG A 441 12.95 10.21 29.57
CA ARG A 441 14.41 10.18 29.34
C ARG A 441 15.22 10.84 30.46
N ARG A 442 14.68 11.85 31.14
CA ARG A 442 15.35 12.50 32.26
C ARG A 442 15.25 11.70 33.58
N GLY A 443 14.09 11.09 33.80
CA GLY A 443 13.78 10.40 35.05
C GLY A 443 13.99 8.90 35.04
N GLY A 444 14.27 8.29 33.88
CA GLY A 444 14.49 6.86 33.71
C GLY A 444 15.93 6.50 33.37
N ASP A 445 16.39 5.34 33.88
CA ASP A 445 17.69 4.77 33.49
C ASP A 445 17.57 4.08 32.12
N ARG A 446 18.33 4.51 31.12
CA ARG A 446 18.38 3.82 29.82
C ARG A 446 19.20 2.54 29.93
N VAL A 447 18.49 1.40 30.06
CA VAL A 447 19.10 0.07 30.21
C VAL A 447 19.45 -0.61 28.90
N TYR A 448 18.80 -0.21 27.79
CA TYR A 448 19.13 -0.69 26.45
C TYR A 448 18.84 0.37 25.39
N ARG A 449 19.65 0.37 24.33
CA ARG A 449 19.43 1.18 23.15
C ARG A 449 20.01 0.49 21.93
N VAL A 450 19.25 0.49 20.83
CA VAL A 450 19.72 0.06 19.50
C VAL A 450 19.32 1.09 18.45
N LEU A 451 20.28 1.38 17.58
CA LEU A 451 20.13 2.34 16.47
C LEU A 451 20.21 1.59 15.14
N PRO A 452 19.56 2.09 14.08
CA PRO A 452 19.81 1.60 12.73
C PRO A 452 21.27 1.91 12.34
N ASP A 453 21.94 0.91 11.74
CA ASP A 453 23.32 0.98 11.30
C ASP A 453 23.58 0.05 10.09
N GLY A 454 24.84 -0.36 9.88
CA GLY A 454 25.20 -1.33 8.84
C GLY A 454 24.58 -2.71 9.03
N ARG A 455 24.27 -3.11 10.28
CA ARG A 455 23.72 -4.42 10.67
C ARG A 455 22.22 -4.38 10.96
N PHE A 456 21.74 -3.30 11.55
CA PHE A 456 20.36 -3.12 11.94
C PHE A 456 19.62 -2.14 11.03
N GLY A 457 18.37 -2.46 10.70
CA GLY A 457 17.42 -1.60 10.02
C GLY A 457 16.24 -1.23 10.94
N GLY A 458 15.34 -0.38 10.45
CA GLY A 458 14.17 0.07 11.21
C GLY A 458 14.44 1.28 12.09
N PRO A 459 13.49 1.64 12.98
CA PRO A 459 13.61 2.79 13.87
C PRO A 459 14.58 2.50 15.00
N TRP A 460 15.12 3.53 15.67
CA TRP A 460 15.80 3.32 16.95
C TRP A 460 14.82 2.79 18.01
N VAL A 461 15.34 2.04 19.00
CA VAL A 461 14.58 1.57 20.16
C VAL A 461 15.36 1.85 21.42
N GLU A 462 14.68 2.38 22.44
CA GLU A 462 15.19 2.58 23.79
C GLU A 462 14.33 1.82 24.81
N VAL A 463 14.97 1.17 25.78
CA VAL A 463 14.31 0.60 26.96
C VAL A 463 14.78 1.38 28.16
N LEU A 464 13.84 2.02 28.84
CA LEU A 464 14.05 2.80 30.04
C LEU A 464 13.56 2.01 31.24
N ARG A 465 14.32 2.04 32.34
CA ARG A 465 13.85 1.61 33.66
C ARG A 465 13.32 2.84 34.39
N LEU A 466 12.04 2.81 34.76
CA LEU A 466 11.34 3.93 35.43
C LEU A 466 11.57 3.96 36.95
#